data_7da686bc9ad4b0f0c27a6cad088f3cc7
#
_entry.id   7da686bc9ad4b0f0c27a6cad088f3cc7
#
_cell.length_a   1.000
_cell.length_b   1.000
_cell.length_c   1.000
_cell.angle_alpha   90.00
_cell.angle_beta   90.00
_cell.angle_gamma   90.00
#
_symmetry.space_group_name_H-M   'P 1'
#
loop_
_entity.id
_entity.type
_entity.pdbx_description
1 polymer ?
#
loop_
_entity_poly.entity_id
_entity_poly.type
_entity_poly.pdbx_seq_one_letter_code
_entity_poly.pdbx_strand_id
1 'polypeptide(L)'
;LFIVPTPIGNLEDITLRAIATLKSVDLILAEDTRTSLKLLNHFEIKNNVESYHMHNEHKKLTSIIEKLNTGLEIALICDAGTPGISDPGFLLARECIKNNIEIECLPGATALIPALVNSGLPSDRFIFEGFLPIKKGRTRRLKEIADEKRTVIFYESPHRILKTLNDLSTYFSQDIRISISRELTKICLLYTSPSPRDRQE
;
A
#
# COMPACT_ATOMS: atom_id res chain seq x y z
N LEU A 1 13.81 2.01 -13.86
CA LEU A 1 13.18 2.30 -12.56
C LEU A 1 12.70 1.03 -11.90
N PHE A 2 13.09 0.80 -10.65
CA PHE A 2 12.59 -0.31 -9.83
C PHE A 2 11.55 0.19 -8.83
N ILE A 3 10.38 -0.45 -8.78
CA ILE A 3 9.37 -0.26 -7.73
C ILE A 3 9.56 -1.39 -6.73
N VAL A 4 10.02 -1.07 -5.52
CA VAL A 4 10.47 -2.07 -4.56
C VAL A 4 9.55 -2.08 -3.33
N PRO A 5 8.75 -3.13 -3.13
CA PRO A 5 7.93 -3.28 -1.93
C PRO A 5 8.77 -3.41 -0.67
N THR A 6 8.33 -2.76 0.41
CA THR A 6 8.93 -2.81 1.74
C THR A 6 8.03 -3.55 2.73
N PRO A 7 8.58 -4.09 3.83
CA PRO A 7 7.80 -4.78 4.84
C PRO A 7 6.66 -3.93 5.43
N ILE A 8 5.54 -4.58 5.74
CA ILE A 8 4.35 -3.92 6.32
C ILE A 8 4.27 -4.05 7.85
N GLY A 9 5.34 -4.53 8.49
CA GLY A 9 5.39 -4.69 9.94
C GLY A 9 6.34 -5.77 10.43
N ASN A 10 6.73 -6.73 9.58
CA ASN A 10 7.74 -7.73 9.86
C ASN A 10 8.87 -7.63 8.84
N LEU A 11 10.10 -7.40 9.30
CA LEU A 11 11.27 -7.23 8.42
C LEU A 11 11.57 -8.48 7.57
N GLU A 12 11.15 -9.66 8.02
CA GLU A 12 11.33 -10.92 7.29
C GLU A 12 10.46 -11.02 6.03
N ASP A 13 9.46 -10.16 5.87
CA ASP A 13 8.60 -10.10 4.68
C ASP A 13 9.28 -9.41 3.47
N ILE A 14 10.51 -8.91 3.62
CA ILE A 14 11.28 -8.38 2.50
C ILE A 14 11.81 -9.52 1.64
N THR A 15 11.75 -9.37 0.32
CA THR A 15 12.31 -10.40 -0.56
C THR A 15 13.83 -10.26 -0.72
N LEU A 16 14.53 -11.39 -0.93
CA LEU A 16 15.97 -11.37 -1.24
C LEU A 16 16.27 -10.51 -2.47
N ARG A 17 15.39 -10.52 -3.47
CA ARG A 17 15.53 -9.70 -4.67
C ARG A 17 15.38 -8.20 -4.37
N ALA A 18 14.46 -7.82 -3.48
CA ALA A 18 14.33 -6.43 -3.04
C ALA A 18 15.63 -5.94 -2.37
N ILE A 19 16.21 -6.73 -1.48
CA ILE A 19 17.49 -6.39 -0.83
C ILE A 19 18.62 -6.26 -1.86
N ALA A 20 18.72 -7.20 -2.80
CA ALA A 20 19.74 -7.17 -3.85
C ALA A 20 19.59 -5.91 -4.73
N THR A 21 18.38 -5.61 -5.19
CA THR A 21 18.07 -4.43 -6.00
C THR A 21 18.40 -3.14 -5.23
N LEU A 22 17.98 -3.02 -3.97
CA LEU A 22 18.28 -1.83 -3.16
C LEU A 22 19.79 -1.65 -2.90
N LYS A 23 20.59 -2.72 -2.95
CA LYS A 23 22.06 -2.64 -2.86
C LYS A 23 22.73 -2.25 -4.18
N SER A 24 22.12 -2.56 -5.32
CA SER A 24 22.74 -2.36 -6.65
C SER A 24 22.43 -1.01 -7.27
N VAL A 25 21.29 -0.39 -6.97
CA VAL A 25 20.87 0.87 -7.61
C VAL A 25 21.75 2.06 -7.20
N ASP A 26 21.75 3.10 -8.02
CA ASP A 26 22.51 4.35 -7.77
C ASP A 26 21.82 5.27 -6.77
N LEU A 27 20.48 5.21 -6.73
CA LEU A 27 19.63 6.09 -5.91
C LEU A 27 18.39 5.39 -5.43
N ILE A 28 18.04 5.62 -4.17
CA ILE A 28 16.77 5.19 -3.57
C ILE A 28 15.90 6.42 -3.33
N LEU A 29 14.69 6.41 -3.87
CA LEU A 29 13.64 7.37 -3.58
C LEU A 29 12.77 6.81 -2.47
N ALA A 30 12.59 7.57 -1.38
CA ALA A 30 11.85 7.13 -0.20
C ALA A 30 10.78 8.15 0.22
N GLU A 31 9.63 7.67 0.67
CA GLU A 31 8.53 8.52 1.14
C GLU A 31 8.94 9.29 2.40
N ASP A 32 9.33 8.60 3.47
CA ASP A 32 9.99 9.18 4.63
C ASP A 32 11.39 8.56 4.79
N THR A 33 12.41 9.39 4.53
CA THR A 33 13.82 8.94 4.60
C THR A 33 14.20 8.44 5.99
N ARG A 34 13.58 8.95 7.07
CA ARG A 34 13.87 8.53 8.44
C ARG A 34 13.39 7.11 8.72
N THR A 35 12.20 6.77 8.22
CA THR A 35 11.64 5.41 8.31
C THR A 35 12.44 4.45 7.43
N SER A 36 12.69 4.85 6.19
CA SER A 36 13.43 4.04 5.21
C SER A 36 14.86 3.75 5.65
N LEU A 37 15.56 4.72 6.23
CA LEU A 37 16.92 4.52 6.73
C LEU A 37 17.01 3.44 7.82
N LYS A 38 15.97 3.25 8.65
CA LYS A 38 15.95 2.15 9.62
C LYS A 38 15.96 0.80 8.93
N LEU A 39 15.13 0.64 7.88
CA LEU A 39 15.09 -0.57 7.05
C LEU A 39 16.43 -0.80 6.33
N LEU A 40 16.93 0.22 5.65
CA LEU A 40 18.17 0.14 4.88
C LEU A 40 19.38 -0.21 5.78
N ASN A 41 19.48 0.41 6.94
CA ASN A 41 20.54 0.10 7.91
C ASN A 41 20.44 -1.34 8.43
N HIS A 42 19.22 -1.85 8.69
CA HIS A 42 19.03 -3.22 9.16
C HIS A 42 19.57 -4.26 8.15
N PHE A 43 19.44 -4.00 6.85
CA PHE A 43 19.93 -4.86 5.77
C PHE A 43 21.29 -4.44 5.22
N GLU A 44 22.00 -3.53 5.91
CA GLU A 44 23.33 -3.04 5.53
C GLU A 44 23.37 -2.46 4.09
N ILE A 45 22.29 -1.75 3.70
CA ILE A 45 22.18 -1.07 2.42
C ILE A 45 22.71 0.37 2.59
N LYS A 46 23.80 0.69 1.88
CA LYS A 46 24.51 1.99 2.02
C LYS A 46 24.43 2.79 0.71
N ASN A 47 23.22 3.09 0.28
CA ASN A 47 22.97 3.86 -0.94
C ASN A 47 22.50 5.28 -0.63
N ASN A 48 22.61 6.15 -1.64
CA ASN A 48 22.05 7.49 -1.57
C ASN A 48 20.54 7.41 -1.48
N VAL A 49 19.94 8.17 -0.56
CA VAL A 49 18.50 8.23 -0.35
C VAL A 49 18.00 9.65 -0.53
N GLU A 50 17.03 9.85 -1.41
CA GLU A 50 16.32 11.11 -1.59
C GLU A 50 14.84 10.97 -1.22
N SER A 51 14.26 12.02 -0.62
CA SER A 51 12.81 12.01 -0.31
C SER A 51 11.97 12.14 -1.59
N TYR A 52 10.93 11.30 -1.73
CA TYR A 52 9.93 11.37 -2.79
C TYR A 52 8.55 11.04 -2.21
N HIS A 53 7.72 12.06 -2.02
CA HIS A 53 6.41 11.96 -1.36
C HIS A 53 5.37 12.85 -2.07
N MET A 54 4.09 12.69 -1.75
CA MET A 54 2.96 13.39 -2.40
C MET A 54 3.14 14.91 -2.51
N HIS A 55 3.84 15.56 -1.55
CA HIS A 55 4.02 17.02 -1.57
C HIS A 55 5.18 17.49 -2.44
N ASN A 56 6.11 16.61 -2.85
CA ASN A 56 7.26 16.98 -3.68
C ASN A 56 7.34 16.24 -5.01
N GLU A 57 6.52 15.21 -5.24
CA GLU A 57 6.58 14.36 -6.43
C GLU A 57 6.52 15.16 -7.73
N HIS A 58 5.61 16.17 -7.83
CA HIS A 58 5.52 17.02 -9.01
C HIS A 58 6.79 17.83 -9.27
N LYS A 59 7.44 18.33 -8.22
CA LYS A 59 8.66 19.15 -8.35
C LYS A 59 9.87 18.32 -8.75
N LYS A 60 9.95 17.08 -8.24
CA LYS A 60 11.08 16.19 -8.47
C LYS A 60 10.95 15.36 -9.75
N LEU A 61 9.75 15.24 -10.31
CA LEU A 61 9.47 14.38 -11.44
C LEU A 61 10.44 14.56 -12.59
N THR A 62 10.61 15.80 -13.09
CA THR A 62 11.47 16.11 -14.23
C THR A 62 12.92 15.71 -13.97
N SER A 63 13.48 16.09 -12.82
CA SER A 63 14.88 15.77 -12.50
C SER A 63 15.14 14.27 -12.32
N ILE A 64 14.14 13.51 -11.85
CA ILE A 64 14.24 12.06 -11.74
C ILE A 64 14.20 11.40 -13.12
N ILE A 65 13.32 11.86 -14.00
CA ILE A 65 13.28 11.39 -15.41
C ILE A 65 14.60 11.69 -16.12
N GLU A 66 15.19 12.86 -15.93
CA GLU A 66 16.49 13.20 -16.47
C GLU A 66 17.59 12.24 -15.97
N LYS A 67 17.64 11.98 -14.66
CA LYS A 67 18.57 11.01 -14.05
C LYS A 67 18.42 9.62 -14.69
N LEU A 68 17.19 9.12 -14.82
CA LEU A 68 16.90 7.82 -15.44
C LEU A 68 17.35 7.79 -16.93
N ASN A 69 17.13 8.88 -17.68
CA ASN A 69 17.57 9.00 -19.07
C ASN A 69 19.09 9.03 -19.23
N THR A 70 19.84 9.43 -18.19
CA THR A 70 21.31 9.32 -18.19
C THR A 70 21.81 7.92 -17.86
N GLY A 71 20.92 6.97 -17.63
CA GLY A 71 21.23 5.56 -17.34
C GLY A 71 21.36 5.23 -15.87
N LEU A 72 21.03 6.16 -14.94
CA LEU A 72 21.04 5.84 -13.51
C LEU A 72 19.93 4.81 -13.18
N GLU A 73 20.29 3.84 -12.40
CA GLU A 73 19.34 2.89 -11.81
C GLU A 73 18.76 3.47 -10.52
N ILE A 74 17.43 3.60 -10.48
CA ILE A 74 16.72 4.23 -9.37
C ILE A 74 15.67 3.26 -8.81
N ALA A 75 15.65 3.08 -7.49
CA ALA A 75 14.60 2.35 -6.78
C ALA A 75 13.64 3.33 -6.09
N LEU A 76 12.33 3.07 -6.18
CA LEU A 76 11.31 3.74 -5.38
C LEU A 76 10.81 2.79 -4.30
N ILE A 77 10.82 3.26 -3.06
CA ILE A 77 10.23 2.59 -1.89
C ILE A 77 9.23 3.51 -1.19
N CYS A 78 8.28 2.93 -0.46
CA CYS A 78 7.39 3.65 0.46
C CYS A 78 7.62 3.18 1.90
N ASP A 79 6.91 3.77 2.85
CA ASP A 79 7.06 3.45 4.27
C ASP A 79 6.66 2.01 4.59
N ALA A 80 5.66 1.47 3.88
CA ALA A 80 5.19 0.10 4.07
C ALA A 80 4.43 -0.41 2.83
N GLY A 81 4.77 -1.59 2.33
CA GLY A 81 4.08 -2.22 1.21
C GLY A 81 4.62 -1.84 -0.16
N THR A 82 3.74 -1.83 -1.16
CA THR A 82 4.09 -1.62 -2.57
C THR A 82 3.87 -0.16 -2.98
N PRO A 83 4.92 0.58 -3.41
CA PRO A 83 4.78 1.96 -3.88
C PRO A 83 3.76 2.10 -5.02
N GLY A 84 3.06 3.23 -5.07
CA GLY A 84 2.03 3.51 -6.08
C GLY A 84 0.65 2.93 -5.76
N ILE A 85 0.52 2.13 -4.70
CA ILE A 85 -0.78 1.61 -4.21
C ILE A 85 -1.17 2.34 -2.93
N SER A 86 -1.95 3.38 -3.05
CA SER A 86 -2.30 4.33 -1.98
C SER A 86 -1.12 5.17 -1.45
N ASP A 87 0.02 5.11 -2.12
CA ASP A 87 1.28 5.76 -1.81
C ASP A 87 1.83 6.49 -3.04
N PRO A 88 2.85 7.37 -2.89
CA PRO A 88 3.51 8.01 -4.02
C PRO A 88 4.11 6.99 -5.00
N GLY A 89 4.14 7.36 -6.30
CA GLY A 89 4.78 6.52 -7.32
C GLY A 89 4.00 6.43 -8.63
N PHE A 90 2.68 6.58 -8.60
CA PHE A 90 1.86 6.54 -9.82
C PHE A 90 2.29 7.57 -10.86
N LEU A 91 2.56 8.82 -10.45
CA LEU A 91 3.01 9.87 -11.37
C LEU A 91 4.36 9.54 -12.00
N LEU A 92 5.31 9.05 -11.20
CA LEU A 92 6.62 8.66 -11.68
C LEU A 92 6.54 7.48 -12.66
N ALA A 93 5.83 6.42 -12.31
CA ALA A 93 5.63 5.28 -13.19
C ALA A 93 4.99 5.70 -14.52
N ARG A 94 3.92 6.51 -14.48
CA ARG A 94 3.27 7.02 -15.68
C ARG A 94 4.23 7.84 -16.57
N GLU A 95 5.06 8.68 -15.98
CA GLU A 95 6.00 9.52 -16.73
C GLU A 95 7.17 8.70 -17.29
N CYS A 96 7.64 7.67 -16.56
CA CYS A 96 8.63 6.72 -17.10
C CYS A 96 8.09 6.02 -18.37
N ILE A 97 6.84 5.52 -18.33
CA ILE A 97 6.21 4.88 -19.50
C ILE A 97 6.17 5.84 -20.71
N LYS A 98 5.78 7.10 -20.49
CA LYS A 98 5.75 8.12 -21.56
C LYS A 98 7.13 8.42 -22.17
N ASN A 99 8.18 8.29 -21.37
CA ASN A 99 9.56 8.54 -21.81
C ASN A 99 10.26 7.24 -22.25
N ASN A 100 9.54 6.12 -22.43
CA ASN A 100 10.07 4.81 -22.78
C ASN A 100 11.15 4.30 -21.81
N ILE A 101 11.06 4.69 -20.55
CA ILE A 101 11.93 4.20 -19.47
C ILE A 101 11.34 2.90 -18.94
N GLU A 102 12.14 1.86 -18.90
CA GLU A 102 11.74 0.56 -18.37
C GLU A 102 11.41 0.65 -16.86
N ILE A 103 10.31 -0.02 -16.47
CA ILE A 103 9.89 -0.11 -15.09
C ILE A 103 9.80 -1.58 -14.70
N GLU A 104 10.49 -1.92 -13.64
CA GLU A 104 10.36 -3.22 -12.99
C GLU A 104 9.71 -3.08 -11.62
N CYS A 105 8.47 -3.58 -11.48
CA CYS A 105 7.81 -3.69 -10.19
C CYS A 105 8.09 -5.07 -9.59
N LEU A 106 8.82 -5.10 -8.49
CA LEU A 106 9.12 -6.35 -7.80
C LEU A 106 7.90 -6.89 -7.07
N PRO A 107 7.64 -8.21 -7.08
CA PRO A 107 6.69 -8.82 -6.16
C PRO A 107 7.14 -8.62 -4.71
N GLY A 108 6.19 -8.40 -3.81
CA GLY A 108 6.55 -8.23 -2.41
C GLY A 108 5.36 -7.96 -1.49
N ALA A 109 5.65 -7.44 -0.30
CA ALA A 109 4.67 -7.24 0.74
C ALA A 109 3.56 -6.26 0.33
N THR A 110 2.33 -6.61 0.66
CA THR A 110 1.14 -5.77 0.54
C THR A 110 0.11 -6.20 1.59
N ALA A 111 -0.62 -5.26 2.17
CA ALA A 111 -1.59 -5.59 3.21
C ALA A 111 -2.90 -6.15 2.65
N LEU A 112 -3.32 -5.71 1.47
CA LEU A 112 -4.64 -6.05 0.91
C LEU A 112 -4.80 -7.54 0.62
N ILE A 113 -3.79 -8.22 0.09
CA ILE A 113 -3.88 -9.63 -0.27
C ILE A 113 -3.95 -10.55 0.96
N PRO A 114 -3.05 -10.45 1.96
CA PRO A 114 -3.20 -11.22 3.19
C PRO A 114 -4.51 -10.94 3.93
N ALA A 115 -4.99 -9.69 3.94
CA ALA A 115 -6.27 -9.34 4.52
C ALA A 115 -7.43 -10.06 3.81
N LEU A 116 -7.44 -10.07 2.48
CA LEU A 116 -8.47 -10.75 1.69
C LEU A 116 -8.47 -12.25 1.94
N VAL A 117 -7.31 -12.88 1.88
CA VAL A 117 -7.18 -14.33 2.09
C VAL A 117 -7.63 -14.72 3.51
N ASN A 118 -7.18 -13.97 4.53
CA ASN A 118 -7.53 -14.24 5.92
C ASN A 118 -9.00 -13.95 6.25
N SER A 119 -9.70 -13.15 5.43
CA SER A 119 -11.11 -12.82 5.66
C SER A 119 -12.07 -13.98 5.42
N GLY A 120 -11.67 -14.98 4.62
CA GLY A 120 -12.55 -16.02 4.15
C GLY A 120 -13.71 -15.53 3.26
N LEU A 121 -13.69 -14.27 2.82
CA LEU A 121 -14.65 -13.73 1.86
C LEU A 121 -14.28 -14.16 0.43
N PRO A 122 -15.24 -14.14 -0.54
CA PRO A 122 -14.94 -14.46 -1.92
C PRO A 122 -13.77 -13.63 -2.46
N SER A 123 -12.77 -14.28 -3.03
CA SER A 123 -11.51 -13.66 -3.48
C SER A 123 -11.25 -13.76 -4.97
N ASP A 124 -12.14 -14.46 -5.71
CA ASP A 124 -12.04 -14.65 -7.14
C ASP A 124 -12.19 -13.31 -7.93
N ARG A 125 -13.01 -12.41 -7.42
CA ARG A 125 -13.21 -11.06 -7.95
C ARG A 125 -13.45 -10.10 -6.81
N PHE A 126 -12.62 -9.06 -6.72
CA PHE A 126 -12.70 -8.05 -5.69
C PHE A 126 -12.39 -6.66 -6.22
N ILE A 127 -12.72 -5.64 -5.44
CA ILE A 127 -12.38 -4.23 -5.71
C ILE A 127 -11.51 -3.71 -4.57
N PHE A 128 -10.46 -2.99 -4.93
CA PHE A 128 -9.64 -2.23 -4.00
C PHE A 128 -9.94 -0.74 -4.12
N GLU A 129 -10.34 -0.11 -3.00
CA GLU A 129 -10.79 1.28 -2.92
C GLU A 129 -9.73 2.23 -2.34
N GLY A 130 -8.58 1.71 -1.90
CA GLY A 130 -7.61 2.53 -1.19
C GLY A 130 -8.18 3.11 0.11
N PHE A 131 -7.86 4.36 0.42
CA PHE A 131 -8.46 5.07 1.56
C PHE A 131 -9.73 5.81 1.15
N LEU A 132 -10.81 5.59 1.91
CA LEU A 132 -12.07 6.29 1.67
C LEU A 132 -11.92 7.81 1.95
N PRO A 133 -12.59 8.66 1.16
CA PRO A 133 -12.58 10.10 1.37
C PRO A 133 -12.98 10.48 2.80
N ILE A 134 -12.29 11.48 3.38
CA ILE A 134 -12.57 11.91 4.77
C ILE A 134 -13.86 12.72 4.86
N LYS A 135 -14.11 13.61 3.91
CA LYS A 135 -15.26 14.52 3.87
C LYS A 135 -15.94 14.55 2.49
N LYS A 136 -15.42 15.37 1.56
CA LYS A 136 -16.01 15.56 0.22
C LYS A 136 -16.01 14.24 -0.56
N GLY A 137 -17.18 13.84 -1.05
CA GLY A 137 -17.34 12.62 -1.85
C GLY A 137 -17.53 11.34 -1.04
N ARG A 138 -17.37 11.35 0.30
CA ARG A 138 -17.47 10.15 1.14
C ARG A 138 -18.84 9.48 1.04
N THR A 139 -19.93 10.24 1.22
CA THR A 139 -21.30 9.70 1.13
C THR A 139 -21.57 9.04 -0.22
N ARG A 140 -21.14 9.69 -1.32
CA ARG A 140 -21.30 9.12 -2.65
C ARG A 140 -20.54 7.80 -2.77
N ARG A 141 -19.28 7.78 -2.30
CA ARG A 141 -18.45 6.57 -2.39
C ARG A 141 -19.00 5.42 -1.55
N LEU A 142 -19.50 5.69 -0.35
CA LEU A 142 -20.14 4.68 0.49
C LEU A 142 -21.38 4.06 -0.16
N LYS A 143 -22.19 4.87 -0.86
CA LYS A 143 -23.34 4.37 -1.62
C LYS A 143 -22.90 3.49 -2.80
N GLU A 144 -21.90 3.93 -3.56
CA GLU A 144 -21.33 3.16 -4.68
C GLU A 144 -20.79 1.79 -4.19
N ILE A 145 -20.11 1.77 -3.03
CA ILE A 145 -19.62 0.53 -2.43
C ILE A 145 -20.79 -0.35 -1.93
N ALA A 146 -21.85 0.24 -1.38
CA ALA A 146 -23.00 -0.51 -0.88
C ALA A 146 -23.75 -1.24 -2.00
N ASP A 147 -23.72 -0.72 -3.22
CA ASP A 147 -24.32 -1.34 -4.42
C ASP A 147 -23.40 -2.41 -5.05
N GLU A 148 -22.14 -2.50 -4.61
CA GLU A 148 -21.18 -3.45 -5.16
C GLU A 148 -21.46 -4.88 -4.66
N LYS A 149 -21.38 -5.86 -5.57
CA LYS A 149 -21.65 -7.27 -5.30
C LYS A 149 -20.40 -8.09 -4.96
N ARG A 150 -19.23 -7.58 -5.36
CA ARG A 150 -17.94 -8.22 -5.11
C ARG A 150 -17.40 -7.86 -3.74
N THR A 151 -16.45 -8.62 -3.27
CA THR A 151 -15.68 -8.24 -2.06
C THR A 151 -14.99 -6.90 -2.28
N VAL A 152 -15.20 -5.96 -1.38
CA VAL A 152 -14.58 -4.63 -1.42
C VAL A 152 -13.53 -4.55 -0.32
N ILE A 153 -12.33 -4.14 -0.70
CA ILE A 153 -11.22 -3.94 0.21
C ILE A 153 -10.89 -2.45 0.26
N PHE A 154 -10.72 -1.90 1.43
CA PHE A 154 -10.24 -0.53 1.59
C PHE A 154 -9.34 -0.41 2.82
N TYR A 155 -8.48 0.59 2.82
CA TYR A 155 -7.66 0.95 3.96
C TYR A 155 -8.36 1.97 4.83
N GLU A 156 -8.18 1.85 6.15
CA GLU A 156 -8.68 2.84 7.08
C GLU A 156 -7.71 3.08 8.23
N SER A 157 -7.65 4.32 8.68
CA SER A 157 -6.85 4.70 9.84
C SER A 157 -7.47 4.13 11.14
N PRO A 158 -6.65 3.62 12.09
CA PRO A 158 -7.14 3.19 13.40
C PRO A 158 -7.95 4.27 14.14
N HIS A 159 -7.61 5.55 13.91
CA HIS A 159 -8.32 6.69 14.53
C HIS A 159 -9.70 6.95 13.93
N ARG A 160 -10.02 6.37 12.77
CA ARG A 160 -11.29 6.58 12.06
C ARG A 160 -12.16 5.35 11.96
N ILE A 161 -11.65 4.19 12.37
CA ILE A 161 -12.33 2.91 12.15
C ILE A 161 -13.75 2.89 12.75
N LEU A 162 -13.94 3.37 13.98
CA LEU A 162 -15.27 3.42 14.62
C LEU A 162 -16.25 4.29 13.83
N LYS A 163 -15.78 5.47 13.37
CA LYS A 163 -16.61 6.34 12.54
C LYS A 163 -16.98 5.66 11.23
N THR A 164 -16.01 5.00 10.60
CA THR A 164 -16.23 4.31 9.32
C THR A 164 -17.21 3.16 9.48
N LEU A 165 -17.15 2.37 10.56
CA LEU A 165 -18.13 1.32 10.84
C LEU A 165 -19.54 1.88 11.03
N ASN A 166 -19.68 3.00 11.74
CA ASN A 166 -20.97 3.68 11.88
C ASN A 166 -21.48 4.22 10.53
N ASP A 167 -20.62 4.79 9.72
CA ASP A 167 -21.01 5.24 8.38
C ASP A 167 -21.46 4.04 7.52
N LEU A 168 -20.74 2.92 7.55
CA LEU A 168 -21.11 1.69 6.82
C LEU A 168 -22.48 1.16 7.27
N SER A 169 -22.77 1.11 8.58
CA SER A 169 -24.07 0.63 9.10
C SER A 169 -25.26 1.44 8.60
N THR A 170 -25.05 2.66 8.12
CA THR A 170 -26.10 3.53 7.56
C THR A 170 -26.48 3.15 6.13
N TYR A 171 -25.52 2.60 5.36
CA TYR A 171 -25.70 2.36 3.91
C TYR A 171 -25.80 0.88 3.55
N PHE A 172 -25.33 -0.01 4.44
CA PHE A 172 -25.31 -1.44 4.19
C PHE A 172 -26.42 -2.16 4.95
N SER A 173 -26.86 -3.31 4.42
CA SER A 173 -27.80 -4.18 5.11
C SER A 173 -27.15 -4.76 6.38
N GLN A 174 -27.98 -5.15 7.35
CA GLN A 174 -27.50 -5.74 8.63
C GLN A 174 -26.81 -7.11 8.45
N ASP A 175 -27.01 -7.76 7.31
CA ASP A 175 -26.46 -9.11 7.03
C ASP A 175 -25.12 -9.07 6.30
N ILE A 176 -24.51 -7.88 6.08
CA ILE A 176 -23.23 -7.81 5.39
C ILE A 176 -22.09 -8.29 6.32
N ARG A 177 -21.25 -9.18 5.79
CA ARG A 177 -20.06 -9.66 6.49
C ARG A 177 -18.91 -8.66 6.33
N ILE A 178 -18.27 -8.31 7.44
CA ILE A 178 -17.10 -7.43 7.48
C ILE A 178 -15.95 -8.16 8.16
N SER A 179 -14.77 -8.11 7.55
CA SER A 179 -13.53 -8.55 8.17
C SER A 179 -12.62 -7.33 8.40
N ILE A 180 -12.08 -7.19 9.59
CA ILE A 180 -11.15 -6.13 9.96
C ILE A 180 -9.79 -6.77 10.24
N SER A 181 -8.79 -6.37 9.45
CA SER A 181 -7.42 -6.83 9.60
C SER A 181 -6.53 -5.69 10.09
N ARG A 182 -5.75 -5.96 11.15
CA ARG A 182 -4.79 -5.01 11.70
C ARG A 182 -3.51 -5.74 12.09
N GLU A 183 -2.35 -5.12 11.85
CA GLU A 183 -1.05 -5.66 12.27
C GLU A 183 -0.77 -7.07 11.72
N LEU A 184 -1.16 -7.35 10.47
CA LEU A 184 -1.21 -8.68 9.84
C LEU A 184 0.09 -9.47 9.90
N THR A 185 1.24 -8.80 10.01
CA THR A 185 2.57 -9.45 10.00
C THR A 185 3.28 -9.34 11.34
N LYS A 186 2.66 -8.70 12.34
CA LYS A 186 3.23 -8.62 13.69
C LYS A 186 2.90 -9.87 14.50
N ILE A 187 3.72 -10.15 15.52
CA ILE A 187 3.61 -11.35 16.37
C ILE A 187 2.25 -11.44 17.10
N CYS A 188 1.59 -10.30 17.38
CA CYS A 188 0.24 -10.25 17.94
C CYS A 188 -0.76 -9.86 16.86
N LEU A 189 -1.42 -10.84 16.27
CA LEU A 189 -2.52 -10.64 15.33
C LEU A 189 -3.81 -10.36 16.10
N LEU A 190 -4.48 -9.26 15.79
CA LEU A 190 -5.86 -9.01 16.22
C LEU A 190 -6.79 -9.45 15.10
N TYR A 191 -7.44 -10.59 15.28
CA TYR A 191 -8.57 -10.99 14.46
C TYR A 191 -9.86 -10.50 15.14
N THR A 192 -10.66 -9.74 14.43
CA THR A 192 -12.02 -9.46 14.84
C THR A 192 -12.94 -9.94 13.74
N SER A 193 -13.51 -11.07 13.94
CA SER A 193 -14.82 -11.44 13.44
C SER A 193 -15.55 -12.03 14.61
N PRO A 194 -16.77 -11.68 14.90
CA PRO A 194 -17.79 -12.66 14.58
C PRO A 194 -19.01 -12.02 13.92
N SER A 195 -19.59 -12.71 12.97
CA SER A 195 -20.99 -12.58 12.63
C SER A 195 -21.83 -12.81 13.89
N PRO A 196 -22.95 -12.10 14.09
CA PRO A 196 -23.87 -12.39 15.18
C PRO A 196 -24.36 -13.84 15.24
N ARG A 197 -24.24 -14.60 14.17
CA ARG A 197 -24.59 -16.03 14.09
C ARG A 197 -23.55 -16.95 14.76
N ASP A 198 -22.29 -16.53 14.89
CA ASP A 198 -21.25 -17.36 15.51
C ASP A 198 -21.28 -17.33 17.06
N ARG A 199 -22.27 -16.66 17.65
CA ARG A 199 -22.48 -16.60 19.11
C ARG A 199 -23.58 -17.55 19.63
N GLN A 200 -24.09 -18.44 18.78
CA GLN A 200 -25.18 -19.36 19.16
C GLN A 200 -24.78 -20.85 19.13
N GLU A 201 -23.49 -21.16 19.20
CA GLU A 201 -23.02 -22.53 19.49
C GLU A 201 -22.21 -22.57 20.80
#